data_5fa6f0d8625543f736b394994754d701
#
_entry.id   5fa6f0d8625543f736b394994754d701
#
_cell.length_a   1.000
_cell.length_b   1.000
_cell.length_c   1.000
_cell.angle_alpha   90.00
_cell.angle_beta   90.00
_cell.angle_gamma   90.00
#
_symmetry.space_group_name_H-M   'P 1'
#
loop_
_entity.id
_entity.type
_entity.pdbx_description
1 polymer ?
#
loop_
_entity_poly.entity_id
_entity_poly.type
_entity_poly.pdbx_seq_one_letter_code
_entity_poly.pdbx_strand_id
1 'polypeptide(L)'
;MSIQITVHSVYRLFAITALFIIISFVARAQDEDKNIVIENKSQLFTFNKTRGNTVEIQEQTALQYRCDEVRRSVLFSEMYNENEEISNLDIKVNDKKAKGIDPAYEYYAVENIFYSDAKVCYFQLPLEKKGSHSSVAFTKTYKDPRYFTSVYFTEEYNTESRTITFSVPRWMKVEIKEYNFDGYNIKKSSVYDSRNDADVITYIAANLPPFRREPAAPGISYIYPHLLVMCKSADVNGNHITFFNTLADQYKWYHQLVSEIGNNNAVIAQKAKELTAGISGDVEKIKTIYNWVQHNIRYIAFEDGIAGFKPAKADAVLSKKYGDCKGMANLVCSLLKALGYDARLCWIGTNHIAYDYSTPSMAVDNHMICALLFAGKTYFLDATETNIGFGEYAERIQGRQVLIENGESYLLEKIPVVIPEQNTQLEKGVLTIDAGGNLKGAVNILYKGESRSSLLSKIQATKKDNVTTALTNFLSENNNQYQVSELKTSTLEGADSLLTINYNVLYKGGASTFDKELYIEPDFRKELDGITIEDKRKSDVMLPFRMNVVTEESIAIPTGYKVSQLPADKQWSHPNIIISISYKQKGDKIEYKKQLRIPDIVLKTKSFTDWNRIIKELGNQYREQIILEKK
;
A
#
# COMPACT_ATOMS: atom_id res chain seq x y z
N MET A 1 -29.30 3.43 26.43
CA MET A 1 -30.03 2.63 25.40
C MET A 1 -28.97 2.16 24.40
N SER A 2 -28.46 0.97 24.60
CA SER A 2 -27.33 0.38 23.89
C SER A 2 -27.80 -0.14 22.52
N ILE A 3 -27.22 0.38 21.46
CA ILE A 3 -27.40 -0.16 20.11
C ILE A 3 -26.30 -1.22 19.90
N GLN A 4 -26.69 -2.48 20.04
CA GLN A 4 -25.92 -3.62 19.55
C GLN A 4 -25.94 -3.59 18.02
N ILE A 5 -24.79 -3.29 17.41
CA ILE A 5 -24.57 -3.53 15.98
C ILE A 5 -24.18 -4.98 15.83
N THR A 6 -25.08 -5.74 15.24
CA THR A 6 -24.92 -7.18 14.93
C THR A 6 -23.85 -7.37 13.86
N VAL A 7 -22.75 -8.00 14.24
CA VAL A 7 -21.63 -8.42 13.37
C VAL A 7 -22.06 -9.66 12.58
N HIS A 8 -22.82 -9.50 11.50
CA HIS A 8 -23.23 -10.64 10.65
C HIS A 8 -23.35 -10.30 9.15
N SER A 9 -22.38 -9.64 8.54
CA SER A 9 -22.32 -9.48 7.05
C SER A 9 -20.95 -9.23 6.46
N VAL A 10 -19.85 -9.64 7.10
CA VAL A 10 -18.49 -9.27 6.64
C VAL A 10 -17.70 -10.45 6.04
N TYR A 11 -18.28 -11.62 5.86
CA TYR A 11 -17.55 -12.80 5.37
C TYR A 11 -18.11 -13.33 4.04
N ARG A 12 -18.03 -12.54 2.98
CA ARG A 12 -18.21 -13.08 1.61
C ARG A 12 -17.07 -12.60 0.73
N LEU A 13 -16.42 -13.54 0.05
CA LEU A 13 -15.43 -13.45 -1.02
C LEU A 13 -13.95 -13.49 -0.60
N PHE A 14 -13.33 -14.67 -0.65
CA PHE A 14 -11.92 -14.87 -0.35
C PHE A 14 -11.31 -15.97 -1.21
N ALA A 15 -10.81 -15.62 -2.41
CA ALA A 15 -9.67 -16.30 -3.04
C ALA A 15 -8.91 -15.38 -3.97
N ILE A 16 -9.34 -15.06 -5.11
CA ILE A 16 -8.87 -13.97 -5.97
C ILE A 16 -9.75 -12.76 -5.78
N THR A 17 -10.93 -12.95 -5.25
CA THR A 17 -11.85 -11.93 -4.78
C THR A 17 -11.24 -11.00 -3.72
N ALA A 18 -10.21 -11.37 -2.97
CA ALA A 18 -9.49 -10.40 -2.14
C ALA A 18 -8.65 -9.41 -2.98
N LEU A 19 -8.34 -9.75 -4.23
CA LEU A 19 -7.75 -8.82 -5.18
C LEU A 19 -8.71 -7.67 -5.48
N PHE A 20 -10.01 -7.95 -5.45
CA PHE A 20 -11.06 -7.05 -5.91
C PHE A 20 -12.16 -6.78 -4.88
N ILE A 21 -12.18 -7.42 -3.71
CA ILE A 21 -13.07 -6.97 -2.61
C ILE A 21 -12.72 -5.55 -2.18
N ILE A 22 -11.48 -5.10 -2.36
CA ILE A 22 -11.12 -3.68 -2.28
C ILE A 22 -11.86 -2.86 -3.36
N ILE A 23 -12.28 -3.49 -4.47
CA ILE A 23 -13.00 -2.81 -5.57
C ILE A 23 -14.52 -2.97 -5.41
N SER A 24 -15.01 -4.05 -4.81
CA SER A 24 -16.45 -4.33 -4.67
C SER A 24 -17.03 -4.14 -3.25
N PHE A 25 -16.25 -3.80 -2.24
CA PHE A 25 -16.81 -3.00 -1.19
C PHE A 25 -17.33 -1.76 -1.91
N VAL A 26 -18.65 -1.72 -2.04
CA VAL A 26 -19.35 -0.49 -2.29
C VAL A 26 -18.62 0.56 -1.45
N ALA A 27 -17.62 1.21 -2.08
CA ALA A 27 -17.37 2.57 -1.75
C ALA A 27 -18.77 3.16 -1.98
N ARG A 28 -19.54 3.29 -0.94
CA ARG A 28 -20.31 4.51 -0.84
C ARG A 28 -19.19 5.52 -1.06
N ALA A 29 -19.04 5.95 -2.31
CA ALA A 29 -18.35 7.17 -2.62
C ALA A 29 -18.81 8.05 -1.49
N GLN A 30 -17.90 8.56 -0.67
CA GLN A 30 -18.27 9.56 0.30
C GLN A 30 -19.02 10.55 -0.55
N ASP A 31 -20.38 10.52 -0.44
CA ASP A 31 -21.20 11.44 -1.24
C ASP A 31 -20.60 12.77 -0.90
N GLU A 32 -20.13 13.49 -1.93
CA GLU A 32 -19.56 14.82 -1.74
C GLU A 32 -20.53 15.52 -0.81
N ASP A 33 -20.10 15.92 0.38
CA ASP A 33 -20.98 16.75 1.20
C ASP A 33 -21.05 18.11 0.53
N LYS A 34 -21.92 18.20 -0.49
CA LYS A 34 -22.19 19.41 -1.26
C LYS A 34 -22.71 20.56 -0.42
N ASN A 35 -23.00 20.26 0.85
CA ASN A 35 -23.47 21.27 1.79
C ASN A 35 -22.33 22.13 2.37
N ILE A 36 -21.07 21.68 2.20
CA ILE A 36 -19.88 22.37 2.71
C ILE A 36 -18.97 22.72 1.55
N VAL A 37 -18.54 23.97 1.52
CA VAL A 37 -17.57 24.49 0.55
C VAL A 37 -16.49 25.24 1.31
N ILE A 38 -15.25 25.08 0.92
CA ILE A 38 -14.14 25.96 1.30
C ILE A 38 -14.17 27.14 0.32
N GLU A 39 -14.62 28.31 0.80
CA GLU A 39 -14.65 29.52 -0.04
C GLU A 39 -13.24 29.99 -0.36
N ASN A 40 -12.37 29.98 0.66
CA ASN A 40 -10.99 30.39 0.50
C ASN A 40 -10.08 29.63 1.48
N LYS A 41 -8.94 29.16 0.99
CA LYS A 41 -7.82 28.74 1.81
C LYS A 41 -6.55 29.43 1.33
N SER A 42 -5.90 30.19 2.21
CA SER A 42 -4.61 30.80 1.93
C SER A 42 -3.55 30.30 2.90
N GLN A 43 -2.35 30.05 2.38
CA GLN A 43 -1.17 29.71 3.15
C GLN A 43 -0.01 30.61 2.73
N LEU A 44 0.64 31.24 3.70
CA LEU A 44 1.85 32.03 3.52
C LEU A 44 2.99 31.36 4.27
N PHE A 45 4.02 30.95 3.56
CA PHE A 45 5.24 30.38 4.11
C PHE A 45 6.35 31.43 4.12
N THR A 46 6.94 31.65 5.31
CA THR A 46 8.07 32.57 5.51
C THR A 46 9.21 31.83 6.18
N PHE A 47 10.43 32.19 5.84
CA PHE A 47 11.66 31.59 6.37
C PHE A 47 12.32 32.56 7.33
N ASN A 48 12.56 32.14 8.58
CA ASN A 48 13.04 33.00 9.65
C ASN A 48 14.37 32.48 10.21
N LYS A 49 15.30 33.41 10.49
CA LYS A 49 16.52 33.09 11.24
C LYS A 49 16.18 33.04 12.73
N THR A 50 16.59 31.97 13.39
CA THR A 50 16.39 31.86 14.85
C THR A 50 17.57 32.45 15.63
N ARG A 51 17.39 32.69 16.93
CA ARG A 51 18.49 33.12 17.81
C ARG A 51 19.59 32.07 17.95
N GLY A 52 19.30 30.80 17.70
CA GLY A 52 20.26 29.68 17.71
C GLY A 52 21.05 29.52 16.41
N ASN A 53 21.06 30.51 15.51
CA ASN A 53 21.65 30.42 14.18
C ASN A 53 21.14 29.24 13.32
N THR A 54 19.85 28.87 13.50
CA THR A 54 19.14 27.92 12.67
C THR A 54 18.05 28.62 11.85
N VAL A 55 17.35 27.86 11.04
CA VAL A 55 16.23 28.35 10.24
C VAL A 55 14.95 27.64 10.70
N GLU A 56 13.87 28.40 10.83
CA GLU A 56 12.51 27.89 10.98
C GLU A 56 11.63 28.37 9.84
N ILE A 57 10.56 27.63 9.55
CA ILE A 57 9.56 28.03 8.57
C ILE A 57 8.25 28.29 9.31
N GLN A 58 7.64 29.45 9.06
CA GLN A 58 6.32 29.77 9.57
C GLN A 58 5.30 29.70 8.43
N GLU A 59 4.29 28.90 8.63
CA GLU A 59 3.10 28.81 7.81
C GLU A 59 1.97 29.59 8.50
N GLN A 60 1.46 30.63 7.84
CA GLN A 60 0.24 31.32 8.25
C GLN A 60 -0.90 30.83 7.38
N THR A 61 -1.84 30.13 7.98
CA THR A 61 -3.02 29.57 7.28
C THR A 61 -4.28 30.35 7.68
N ALA A 62 -5.08 30.71 6.66
CA ALA A 62 -6.45 31.19 6.85
C ALA A 62 -7.39 30.37 5.95
N LEU A 63 -8.47 29.88 6.54
CA LEU A 63 -9.41 28.94 5.94
C LEU A 63 -10.83 29.37 6.27
N GLN A 64 -11.72 29.44 5.27
CA GLN A 64 -13.11 29.81 5.44
C GLN A 64 -14.03 28.77 4.83
N TYR A 65 -14.93 28.24 5.64
CA TYR A 65 -15.99 27.33 5.22
C TYR A 65 -17.32 28.05 5.07
N ARG A 66 -18.13 27.61 4.11
CA ARG A 66 -19.51 28.05 3.87
C ARG A 66 -20.46 26.85 3.87
N CYS A 67 -21.65 27.09 4.42
CA CYS A 67 -22.76 26.15 4.32
C CYS A 67 -23.64 26.50 3.11
N ASP A 68 -23.79 25.59 2.15
CA ASP A 68 -24.52 25.86 0.91
C ASP A 68 -25.99 25.43 0.94
N GLU A 69 -26.38 24.46 1.78
CA GLU A 69 -27.76 23.96 1.80
C GLU A 69 -28.35 23.87 3.20
N VAL A 70 -27.93 22.93 4.02
CA VAL A 70 -28.51 22.63 5.33
C VAL A 70 -27.46 22.72 6.44
N ARG A 71 -27.91 22.93 7.66
CA ARG A 71 -27.05 22.95 8.84
C ARG A 71 -26.06 21.78 8.87
N ARG A 72 -24.79 22.10 9.10
CA ARG A 72 -23.67 21.17 9.22
C ARG A 72 -22.75 21.59 10.38
N SER A 73 -21.81 20.72 10.70
CA SER A 73 -20.60 21.09 11.43
C SER A 73 -19.40 20.44 10.72
N VAL A 74 -18.29 21.15 10.72
CA VAL A 74 -17.01 20.67 10.17
C VAL A 74 -16.12 20.29 11.33
N LEU A 75 -15.57 19.08 11.32
CA LEU A 75 -14.47 18.74 12.21
C LEU A 75 -13.18 19.33 11.61
N PHE A 76 -12.74 20.46 12.15
CA PHE A 76 -11.41 20.97 11.84
C PHE A 76 -10.37 20.10 12.54
N SER A 77 -9.32 19.72 11.84
CA SER A 77 -8.18 19.03 12.42
C SER A 77 -6.88 19.46 11.74
N GLU A 78 -5.85 19.75 12.54
CA GLU A 78 -4.51 20.06 12.06
C GLU A 78 -3.50 19.18 12.79
N MET A 79 -2.71 18.41 12.02
CA MET A 79 -1.67 17.53 12.55
C MET A 79 -0.37 18.31 12.80
N TYR A 80 0.34 17.95 13.86
CA TYR A 80 1.66 18.49 14.18
C TYR A 80 2.44 17.48 15.03
N ASN A 81 3.76 17.65 15.17
CA ASN A 81 4.63 16.76 15.93
C ASN A 81 5.63 17.56 16.78
N GLU A 82 6.66 16.92 17.34
CA GLU A 82 7.67 17.59 18.18
C GLU A 82 8.50 18.65 17.43
N ASN A 83 8.66 18.51 16.11
CA ASN A 83 9.36 19.47 15.27
C ASN A 83 8.45 20.60 14.76
N GLU A 84 7.20 20.58 15.14
CA GLU A 84 6.18 21.53 14.72
C GLU A 84 5.45 22.14 15.92
N GLU A 85 4.89 23.32 15.74
CA GLU A 85 4.13 24.02 16.78
C GLU A 85 2.96 24.77 16.14
N ILE A 86 1.76 24.66 16.74
CA ILE A 86 0.58 25.45 16.34
C ILE A 86 0.39 26.59 17.35
N SER A 87 0.24 27.81 16.83
CA SER A 87 0.02 29.02 17.62
C SER A 87 -0.93 29.99 16.91
N ASN A 88 -1.28 31.08 17.60
CA ASN A 88 -2.13 32.15 17.07
C ASN A 88 -3.46 31.68 16.48
N LEU A 89 -4.10 30.70 17.11
CA LEU A 89 -5.37 30.15 16.65
C LEU A 89 -6.50 31.17 16.84
N ASP A 90 -7.14 31.60 15.75
CA ASP A 90 -8.31 32.49 15.73
C ASP A 90 -9.48 31.81 15.02
N ILE A 91 -10.59 31.65 15.73
CA ILE A 91 -11.80 30.96 15.25
C ILE A 91 -12.95 31.97 15.19
N LYS A 92 -13.62 32.07 14.04
CA LYS A 92 -14.78 32.93 13.87
C LYS A 92 -15.98 32.16 13.32
N VAL A 93 -17.17 32.54 13.77
CA VAL A 93 -18.46 32.05 13.27
C VAL A 93 -19.28 33.26 12.85
N ASN A 94 -19.67 33.32 11.56
CA ASN A 94 -20.33 34.48 10.94
C ASN A 94 -19.58 35.79 11.27
N ASP A 95 -18.26 35.81 11.02
CA ASP A 95 -17.29 36.92 11.21
C ASP A 95 -17.10 37.40 12.65
N LYS A 96 -17.71 36.74 13.62
CA LYS A 96 -17.53 37.05 15.03
C LYS A 96 -16.64 36.02 15.71
N LYS A 97 -15.79 36.47 16.61
CA LYS A 97 -14.97 35.56 17.43
C LYS A 97 -15.85 34.49 18.08
N ALA A 98 -15.50 33.23 17.85
CA ALA A 98 -16.26 32.11 18.37
C ALA A 98 -16.24 32.09 19.92
N LYS A 99 -17.38 31.74 20.51
CA LYS A 99 -17.51 31.52 21.95
C LYS A 99 -17.90 30.05 22.17
N GLY A 100 -17.29 29.41 23.17
CA GLY A 100 -17.63 28.03 23.55
C GLY A 100 -17.10 26.97 22.54
N ILE A 101 -16.10 27.32 21.73
CA ILE A 101 -15.32 26.35 20.96
C ILE A 101 -13.95 26.27 21.62
N ASP A 102 -13.68 25.14 22.28
CA ASP A 102 -12.41 24.88 22.94
C ASP A 102 -11.61 23.87 22.11
N PRO A 103 -10.48 24.27 21.48
CA PRO A 103 -9.62 23.35 20.74
C PRO A 103 -9.02 22.27 21.64
N ALA A 104 -9.15 21.02 21.22
CA ALA A 104 -8.47 19.90 21.86
C ALA A 104 -7.10 19.68 21.21
N TYR A 105 -6.10 19.33 22.03
CA TYR A 105 -4.73 19.02 21.62
C TYR A 105 -4.40 17.65 22.21
N GLU A 106 -4.41 16.63 21.36
CA GLU A 106 -4.25 15.23 21.80
C GLU A 106 -3.21 14.51 20.95
N TYR A 107 -2.65 13.43 21.48
CA TYR A 107 -1.89 12.50 20.65
C TYR A 107 -2.81 11.83 19.64
N TYR A 108 -2.38 11.79 18.40
CA TYR A 108 -3.17 11.16 17.34
C TYR A 108 -3.04 9.65 17.42
N ALA A 109 -4.10 8.98 17.86
CA ALA A 109 -4.17 7.53 17.94
C ALA A 109 -4.83 6.98 16.68
N VAL A 110 -4.09 6.21 15.88
CA VAL A 110 -4.61 5.45 14.74
C VAL A 110 -4.76 3.98 15.15
N GLU A 111 -5.82 3.34 14.73
CA GLU A 111 -6.01 1.90 14.90
C GLU A 111 -4.81 1.14 14.31
N ASN A 112 -4.14 0.31 15.12
CA ASN A 112 -2.89 -0.41 14.83
C ASN A 112 -1.57 0.39 14.91
N ILE A 113 -1.58 1.67 15.33
CA ILE A 113 -0.38 2.42 15.70
C ILE A 113 -0.36 2.55 17.23
N PHE A 114 0.61 1.92 17.89
CA PHE A 114 0.65 1.89 19.37
C PHE A 114 1.19 3.19 19.96
N TYR A 115 2.05 3.91 19.25
CA TYR A 115 2.62 5.19 19.65
C TYR A 115 3.00 6.01 18.43
N SER A 116 2.48 7.22 18.36
CA SER A 116 2.90 8.25 17.42
C SER A 116 3.22 9.49 18.25
N ASP A 117 4.28 10.24 17.92
CA ASP A 117 4.49 11.59 18.43
C ASP A 117 3.60 12.61 17.72
N ALA A 118 2.85 12.16 16.69
CA ALA A 118 1.85 12.96 16.05
C ALA A 118 0.79 13.42 17.05
N LYS A 119 0.51 14.70 17.01
CA LYS A 119 -0.54 15.37 17.76
C LYS A 119 -1.55 15.95 16.80
N VAL A 120 -2.75 16.13 17.25
CA VAL A 120 -3.81 16.77 16.49
C VAL A 120 -4.44 17.89 17.32
N CYS A 121 -4.52 19.06 16.70
CA CYS A 121 -5.40 20.14 17.17
C CYS A 121 -6.74 19.98 16.45
N TYR A 122 -7.84 19.78 17.17
CA TYR A 122 -9.14 19.60 16.54
C TYR A 122 -10.28 20.24 17.36
N PHE A 123 -11.34 20.61 16.65
CA PHE A 123 -12.59 21.14 17.20
C PHE A 123 -13.71 21.13 16.16
N GLN A 124 -14.96 21.24 16.60
CA GLN A 124 -16.12 21.33 15.72
C GLN A 124 -16.43 22.79 15.37
N LEU A 125 -16.57 23.07 14.08
CA LEU A 125 -16.97 24.36 13.53
C LEU A 125 -18.45 24.29 13.13
N PRO A 126 -19.35 25.07 13.74
CA PRO A 126 -20.75 25.09 13.36
C PRO A 126 -20.97 25.87 12.06
N LEU A 127 -21.81 25.32 11.20
CA LEU A 127 -22.38 25.96 10.03
C LEU A 127 -23.90 25.86 10.16
N GLU A 128 -24.53 26.88 10.75
CA GLU A 128 -25.88 26.79 11.32
C GLU A 128 -27.00 26.76 10.28
N LYS A 129 -26.79 27.38 9.14
CA LYS A 129 -27.80 27.50 8.06
C LYS A 129 -27.13 27.81 6.73
N LYS A 130 -27.88 27.70 5.65
CA LYS A 130 -27.43 28.14 4.32
C LYS A 130 -26.86 29.56 4.37
N GLY A 131 -25.68 29.74 3.77
CA GLY A 131 -24.95 31.01 3.73
C GLY A 131 -24.21 31.37 5.03
N SER A 132 -24.24 30.53 6.09
CA SER A 132 -23.39 30.75 7.26
C SER A 132 -21.94 30.40 6.97
N HIS A 133 -21.03 31.13 7.63
CA HIS A 133 -19.58 30.98 7.46
C HIS A 133 -18.91 30.67 8.79
N SER A 134 -17.85 29.86 8.72
CA SER A 134 -16.93 29.68 9.84
C SER A 134 -15.50 29.71 9.32
N SER A 135 -14.63 30.43 10.00
CA SER A 135 -13.23 30.56 9.60
C SER A 135 -12.26 30.20 10.72
N VAL A 136 -11.10 29.71 10.30
CA VAL A 136 -9.98 29.39 11.16
C VAL A 136 -8.74 30.05 10.61
N ALA A 137 -7.97 30.72 11.45
CA ALA A 137 -6.62 31.15 11.11
C ALA A 137 -5.65 30.69 12.22
N PHE A 138 -4.46 30.26 11.81
CA PHE A 138 -3.42 29.81 12.75
C PHE A 138 -2.03 29.98 12.13
N THR A 139 -1.02 29.87 12.99
CA THR A 139 0.39 29.78 12.57
C THR A 139 0.92 28.41 12.93
N LYS A 140 1.53 27.72 11.95
CA LYS A 140 2.29 26.48 12.18
C LYS A 140 3.76 26.77 11.94
N THR A 141 4.61 26.41 12.90
CA THR A 141 6.06 26.62 12.82
C THR A 141 6.76 25.27 12.66
N TYR A 142 7.55 25.13 11.60
CA TYR A 142 8.45 24.01 11.37
C TYR A 142 9.83 24.39 11.92
N LYS A 143 10.30 23.72 12.95
CA LYS A 143 11.57 24.02 13.65
C LYS A 143 12.80 23.62 12.86
N ASP A 144 12.66 22.67 11.94
CA ASP A 144 13.70 22.24 11.01
C ASP A 144 13.17 22.19 9.58
N PRO A 145 13.76 22.96 8.64
CA PRO A 145 13.31 23.02 7.25
C PRO A 145 13.32 21.67 6.50
N ARG A 146 14.04 20.64 7.00
CA ARG A 146 14.07 19.32 6.38
C ARG A 146 12.71 18.62 6.44
N TYR A 147 11.91 18.88 7.50
CA TYR A 147 10.58 18.30 7.68
C TYR A 147 9.49 18.99 6.86
N PHE A 148 9.78 20.15 6.28
CA PHE A 148 8.86 20.84 5.40
C PHE A 148 9.05 20.34 3.96
N THR A 149 8.12 19.49 3.45
CA THR A 149 8.32 18.78 2.18
C THR A 149 7.23 19.04 1.14
N SER A 150 5.97 18.86 1.45
CA SER A 150 4.91 18.87 0.45
C SER A 150 3.74 19.78 0.83
N VAL A 151 3.20 20.54 -0.15
CA VAL A 151 2.00 21.36 0.02
C VAL A 151 1.00 20.99 -1.06
N TYR A 152 -0.12 20.39 -0.67
CA TYR A 152 -1.20 19.97 -1.57
C TYR A 152 -2.22 21.09 -1.80
N PHE A 153 -2.82 21.11 -3.00
CA PHE A 153 -3.88 22.07 -3.35
C PHE A 153 -5.26 21.56 -2.96
N THR A 154 -5.49 20.26 -3.02
CA THR A 154 -6.79 19.64 -2.74
C THR A 154 -7.06 19.49 -1.26
N GLU A 155 -8.32 19.68 -0.88
CA GLU A 155 -8.84 19.61 0.48
C GLU A 155 -9.95 18.55 0.58
N GLU A 156 -10.52 18.36 1.76
CA GLU A 156 -11.63 17.42 1.99
C GLU A 156 -12.93 17.86 1.31
N TYR A 157 -13.12 19.17 1.09
CA TYR A 157 -14.31 19.76 0.47
C TYR A 157 -13.95 20.50 -0.81
N ASN A 158 -14.96 20.73 -1.68
CA ASN A 158 -14.81 21.60 -2.84
C ASN A 158 -14.22 22.95 -2.41
N THR A 159 -13.19 23.42 -3.10
CA THR A 159 -12.47 24.65 -2.75
C THR A 159 -12.61 25.67 -3.88
N GLU A 160 -13.29 26.78 -3.62
CA GLU A 160 -13.52 27.83 -4.63
C GLU A 160 -12.24 28.61 -4.94
N SER A 161 -11.48 28.96 -3.90
CA SER A 161 -10.22 29.69 -4.03
C SER A 161 -9.13 29.12 -3.16
N ARG A 162 -7.95 28.87 -3.74
CA ARG A 162 -6.77 28.35 -3.06
C ARG A 162 -5.55 29.20 -3.40
N THR A 163 -4.90 29.77 -2.40
CA THR A 163 -3.67 30.57 -2.57
C THR A 163 -2.54 29.97 -1.72
N ILE A 164 -1.41 29.72 -2.35
CA ILE A 164 -0.18 29.28 -1.67
C ILE A 164 0.93 30.29 -2.03
N THR A 165 1.52 30.91 -1.02
CA THR A 165 2.57 31.92 -1.19
C THR A 165 3.82 31.54 -0.41
N PHE A 166 4.98 31.62 -1.05
CA PHE A 166 6.29 31.48 -0.42
C PHE A 166 7.00 32.82 -0.49
N SER A 167 7.41 33.34 0.65
CA SER A 167 8.30 34.51 0.76
C SER A 167 9.70 33.99 1.07
N VAL A 168 10.53 33.81 0.04
CA VAL A 168 11.86 33.20 0.12
C VAL A 168 12.91 34.30 0.18
N PRO A 169 13.52 34.58 1.33
CA PRO A 169 14.54 35.61 1.44
C PRO A 169 15.85 35.21 0.72
N ARG A 170 16.62 36.19 0.24
CA ARG A 170 17.84 35.95 -0.55
C ARG A 170 18.90 35.10 0.16
N TRP A 171 18.88 35.09 1.49
CA TRP A 171 19.78 34.25 2.28
C TRP A 171 19.37 32.78 2.37
N MET A 172 18.18 32.42 1.84
CA MET A 172 17.64 31.04 1.83
C MET A 172 17.54 30.53 0.40
N LYS A 173 18.06 29.34 0.14
CA LYS A 173 17.92 28.66 -1.16
C LYS A 173 16.86 27.58 -1.08
N VAL A 174 15.78 27.76 -1.83
CA VAL A 174 14.65 26.83 -1.91
C VAL A 174 14.43 26.44 -3.37
N GLU A 175 14.17 25.17 -3.63
CA GLU A 175 13.68 24.66 -4.91
C GLU A 175 12.25 24.17 -4.73
N ILE A 176 11.32 24.57 -5.61
CA ILE A 176 9.93 24.15 -5.60
C ILE A 176 9.66 23.42 -6.91
N LYS A 177 9.28 22.14 -6.82
CA LYS A 177 8.82 21.33 -7.95
C LYS A 177 7.31 21.20 -7.95
N GLU A 178 6.72 21.31 -9.13
CA GLU A 178 5.28 21.25 -9.38
C GLU A 178 4.91 19.86 -9.88
N TYR A 179 3.91 19.22 -9.26
CA TYR A 179 3.45 17.89 -9.61
C TYR A 179 1.94 17.84 -9.86
N ASN A 180 1.54 17.10 -10.88
CA ASN A 180 0.14 16.78 -11.22
C ASN A 180 -0.73 18.04 -11.48
N PHE A 181 -0.17 19.08 -12.10
CA PHE A 181 -0.90 20.32 -12.40
C PHE A 181 -1.82 20.17 -13.60
N ASP A 182 -1.61 19.14 -14.43
CA ASP A 182 -2.41 18.90 -15.63
C ASP A 182 -3.90 18.74 -15.26
N GLY A 183 -4.75 19.48 -15.98
CA GLY A 183 -6.20 19.49 -15.73
C GLY A 183 -6.66 20.42 -14.60
N TYR A 184 -5.73 21.09 -13.89
CA TYR A 184 -6.03 22.09 -12.87
C TYR A 184 -5.64 23.50 -13.35
N ASN A 185 -6.49 24.49 -13.09
CA ASN A 185 -6.20 25.87 -13.44
C ASN A 185 -5.36 26.53 -12.33
N ILE A 186 -4.10 26.14 -12.24
CA ILE A 186 -3.14 26.68 -11.26
C ILE A 186 -2.27 27.73 -11.95
N LYS A 187 -2.29 28.96 -11.44
CA LYS A 187 -1.49 30.08 -11.96
C LYS A 187 -0.36 30.38 -11.00
N LYS A 188 0.84 30.55 -11.55
CA LYS A 188 2.05 30.94 -10.80
C LYS A 188 2.44 32.36 -11.14
N SER A 189 2.85 33.11 -10.14
CA SER A 189 3.52 34.40 -10.29
C SER A 189 4.71 34.48 -9.35
N SER A 190 5.71 35.30 -9.70
CA SER A 190 6.87 35.57 -8.87
C SER A 190 7.22 37.05 -8.94
N VAL A 191 7.38 37.68 -7.77
CA VAL A 191 7.68 39.10 -7.65
C VAL A 191 8.76 39.26 -6.58
N TYR A 192 9.74 40.11 -6.85
CA TYR A 192 10.73 40.49 -5.85
C TYR A 192 10.19 41.57 -4.90
N ASP A 193 10.18 41.25 -3.61
CA ASP A 193 9.85 42.19 -2.53
C ASP A 193 11.15 42.85 -2.00
N SER A 194 11.38 44.10 -2.41
CA SER A 194 12.56 44.85 -2.02
C SER A 194 12.60 45.25 -0.53
N ARG A 195 11.47 45.24 0.17
CA ARG A 195 11.41 45.58 1.60
C ARG A 195 11.95 44.44 2.47
N ASN A 196 11.62 43.23 2.08
CA ASN A 196 11.99 42.01 2.81
C ASN A 196 13.18 41.28 2.17
N ASP A 197 13.74 41.81 1.07
CA ASP A 197 14.80 41.18 0.27
C ASP A 197 14.46 39.71 -0.04
N ALA A 198 13.25 39.48 -0.57
CA ALA A 198 12.71 38.16 -0.77
C ALA A 198 12.04 38.00 -2.14
N ASP A 199 12.13 36.81 -2.72
CA ASP A 199 11.32 36.41 -3.86
C ASP A 199 9.97 35.88 -3.34
N VAL A 200 8.87 36.54 -3.72
CA VAL A 200 7.52 36.14 -3.36
C VAL A 200 6.91 35.33 -4.51
N ILE A 201 6.78 34.03 -4.31
CA ILE A 201 6.23 33.09 -5.29
C ILE A 201 4.82 32.73 -4.86
N THR A 202 3.84 33.03 -5.71
CA THR A 202 2.42 32.79 -5.42
C THR A 202 1.80 31.86 -6.45
N TYR A 203 1.08 30.86 -5.96
CA TYR A 203 0.25 29.97 -6.73
C TYR A 203 -1.21 30.19 -6.37
N ILE A 204 -2.07 30.35 -7.39
CA ILE A 204 -3.51 30.55 -7.23
C ILE A 204 -4.23 29.49 -8.04
N ALA A 205 -5.15 28.78 -7.39
CA ALA A 205 -6.04 27.83 -8.02
C ALA A 205 -7.50 28.16 -7.68
N ALA A 206 -8.43 27.80 -8.56
CA ALA A 206 -9.86 28.01 -8.36
C ALA A 206 -10.65 26.75 -8.71
N ASN A 207 -11.78 26.57 -8.02
CA ASN A 207 -12.73 25.47 -8.27
C ASN A 207 -12.08 24.09 -8.22
N LEU A 208 -11.33 23.83 -7.15
CA LEU A 208 -10.68 22.54 -6.93
C LEU A 208 -11.69 21.52 -6.41
N PRO A 209 -11.73 20.31 -7.00
CA PRO A 209 -12.53 19.21 -6.46
C PRO A 209 -11.95 18.70 -5.13
N PRO A 210 -12.78 18.06 -4.31
CA PRO A 210 -12.32 17.50 -3.04
C PRO A 210 -11.39 16.32 -3.26
N PHE A 211 -10.60 16.04 -2.23
CA PHE A 211 -9.84 14.80 -2.14
C PHE A 211 -10.79 13.60 -2.09
N ARG A 212 -10.56 12.60 -2.94
CA ARG A 212 -11.34 11.37 -2.97
C ARG A 212 -10.43 10.16 -2.81
N ARG A 213 -10.74 9.32 -1.84
CA ARG A 213 -10.10 8.00 -1.72
C ARG A 213 -10.84 7.01 -2.62
N GLU A 214 -10.28 6.74 -3.78
CA GLU A 214 -10.76 5.63 -4.61
C GLU A 214 -10.04 4.34 -4.21
N PRO A 215 -10.75 3.20 -4.05
CA PRO A 215 -10.11 1.94 -3.70
C PRO A 215 -9.01 1.55 -4.69
N ALA A 216 -7.90 0.97 -4.21
CA ALA A 216 -6.76 0.59 -5.03
C ALA A 216 -6.18 1.73 -5.91
N ALA A 217 -6.34 2.99 -5.49
CA ALA A 217 -5.69 4.11 -6.17
C ALA A 217 -4.18 4.15 -5.84
N PRO A 218 -3.34 4.69 -6.72
CA PRO A 218 -1.97 5.05 -6.39
C PRO A 218 -1.90 6.01 -5.20
N GLY A 219 -0.70 6.19 -4.64
CA GLY A 219 -0.49 7.16 -3.57
C GLY A 219 -0.83 8.60 -4.02
N ILE A 220 -1.18 9.44 -3.05
CA ILE A 220 -1.66 10.82 -3.30
C ILE A 220 -0.69 11.65 -4.13
N SER A 221 0.62 11.41 -4.01
CA SER A 221 1.68 12.09 -4.76
C SER A 221 1.66 11.78 -6.27
N TYR A 222 0.97 10.72 -6.70
CA TYR A 222 0.75 10.42 -8.12
C TYR A 222 -0.48 11.10 -8.71
N ILE A 223 -1.42 11.54 -7.86
CA ILE A 223 -2.79 11.89 -8.29
C ILE A 223 -3.05 13.39 -8.15
N TYR A 224 -2.73 13.95 -6.98
CA TYR A 224 -3.19 15.31 -6.64
C TYR A 224 -2.16 16.39 -6.93
N PRO A 225 -2.62 17.59 -7.35
CA PRO A 225 -1.73 18.72 -7.59
C PRO A 225 -1.07 19.14 -6.28
N HIS A 226 0.27 19.23 -6.31
CA HIS A 226 1.04 19.62 -5.13
C HIS A 226 2.39 20.23 -5.51
N LEU A 227 2.96 20.89 -4.54
CA LEU A 227 4.31 21.43 -4.57
C LEU A 227 5.21 20.58 -3.68
N LEU A 228 6.34 20.12 -4.21
CA LEU A 228 7.41 19.55 -3.40
C LEU A 228 8.44 20.65 -3.14
N VAL A 229 8.59 21.01 -1.88
CA VAL A 229 9.47 22.13 -1.44
C VAL A 229 10.74 21.54 -0.86
N MET A 230 11.87 21.92 -1.43
CA MET A 230 13.19 21.43 -1.02
C MET A 230 14.03 22.59 -0.50
N CYS A 231 14.25 22.64 0.79
CA CYS A 231 15.18 23.55 1.42
C CYS A 231 16.62 23.07 1.16
N LYS A 232 17.40 23.86 0.39
CA LYS A 232 18.75 23.48 -0.04
C LYS A 232 19.81 23.95 0.93
N SER A 233 19.85 25.24 1.19
CA SER A 233 20.85 25.86 2.08
C SER A 233 20.39 27.23 2.58
N ALA A 234 21.08 27.75 3.59
CA ALA A 234 20.84 29.09 4.13
C ALA A 234 22.15 29.74 4.61
N ASP A 235 22.24 31.06 4.45
CA ASP A 235 23.31 31.86 5.02
C ASP A 235 22.80 32.64 6.23
N VAL A 236 23.17 32.19 7.43
CA VAL A 236 22.67 32.73 8.70
C VAL A 236 23.83 33.28 9.51
N ASN A 237 23.88 34.60 9.71
CA ASN A 237 24.89 35.29 10.54
C ASN A 237 26.33 34.90 10.18
N GLY A 238 26.64 34.81 8.87
CA GLY A 238 27.95 34.45 8.34
C GLY A 238 28.24 32.94 8.30
N ASN A 239 27.34 32.10 8.76
CA ASN A 239 27.46 30.65 8.67
C ASN A 239 26.63 30.12 7.50
N HIS A 240 27.24 29.27 6.68
CA HIS A 240 26.53 28.53 5.65
C HIS A 240 25.96 27.22 6.21
N ILE A 241 24.64 27.03 6.14
CA ILE A 241 23.93 25.83 6.57
C ILE A 241 23.47 25.07 5.32
N THR A 242 23.89 23.83 5.18
CA THR A 242 23.39 22.94 4.11
C THR A 242 22.31 22.02 4.67
N PHE A 243 21.14 21.99 4.02
CA PHE A 243 20.09 21.02 4.28
C PHE A 243 20.24 19.84 3.30
N PHE A 244 19.32 19.69 2.33
CA PHE A 244 19.39 18.67 1.29
C PHE A 244 19.62 19.29 -0.09
N ASN A 245 20.82 19.86 -0.31
CA ASN A 245 21.16 20.41 -1.61
C ASN A 245 21.40 19.30 -2.64
N THR A 246 21.99 18.18 -2.20
CA THR A 246 22.29 16.99 -3.00
C THR A 246 21.83 15.72 -2.26
N LEU A 247 21.81 14.57 -2.95
CA LEU A 247 21.60 13.28 -2.31
C LEU A 247 22.69 12.95 -1.27
N ALA A 248 23.92 13.39 -1.50
CA ALA A 248 25.00 13.22 -0.54
C ALA A 248 24.73 13.96 0.79
N ASP A 249 24.10 15.14 0.73
CA ASP A 249 23.72 15.88 1.94
C ASP A 249 22.62 15.16 2.72
N GLN A 250 21.61 14.62 2.00
CA GLN A 250 20.54 13.81 2.60
C GLN A 250 21.12 12.55 3.23
N TYR A 251 22.01 11.85 2.53
CA TYR A 251 22.67 10.67 3.05
C TYR A 251 23.53 10.98 4.29
N LYS A 252 24.28 12.08 4.29
CA LYS A 252 25.07 12.49 5.45
C LYS A 252 24.22 12.67 6.70
N TRP A 253 23.03 13.24 6.57
CA TRP A 253 22.10 13.38 7.68
C TRP A 253 21.58 12.00 8.14
N TYR A 254 21.22 11.11 7.23
CA TYR A 254 20.81 9.74 7.56
C TYR A 254 21.94 8.96 8.23
N HIS A 255 23.16 9.06 7.72
CA HIS A 255 24.33 8.39 8.30
C HIS A 255 24.60 8.88 9.73
N GLN A 256 24.42 10.16 10.01
CA GLN A 256 24.53 10.71 11.37
C GLN A 256 23.51 10.02 12.30
N LEU A 257 22.24 9.89 11.90
CA LEU A 257 21.22 9.23 12.71
C LEU A 257 21.55 7.76 13.00
N VAL A 258 22.14 7.06 12.02
CA VAL A 258 22.59 5.66 12.17
C VAL A 258 23.78 5.57 13.13
N SER A 259 24.75 6.47 13.03
CA SER A 259 25.95 6.50 13.91
C SER A 259 25.60 6.70 15.39
N GLU A 260 24.48 7.35 15.67
CA GLU A 260 24.00 7.65 17.03
C GLU A 260 23.13 6.54 17.64
N ILE A 261 22.88 5.41 16.96
CA ILE A 261 21.96 4.35 17.45
C ILE A 261 22.49 3.72 18.76
N GLY A 262 23.76 3.33 18.82
CA GLY A 262 24.42 2.80 20.01
C GLY A 262 23.82 1.45 20.45
N ASN A 263 23.80 0.43 19.58
CA ASN A 263 23.36 -0.93 19.87
C ASN A 263 24.24 -1.61 20.92
N ASN A 264 23.65 -2.47 21.78
CA ASN A 264 24.41 -3.36 22.66
C ASN A 264 24.85 -4.62 21.88
N ASN A 265 26.03 -4.53 21.26
CA ASN A 265 26.56 -5.57 20.39
C ASN A 265 26.76 -6.93 21.09
N ALA A 266 27.02 -6.96 22.41
CA ALA A 266 27.22 -8.20 23.15
C ALA A 266 25.91 -9.01 23.25
N VAL A 267 24.80 -8.36 23.58
CA VAL A 267 23.47 -8.97 23.64
C VAL A 267 23.06 -9.50 22.27
N ILE A 268 23.28 -8.69 21.21
CA ILE A 268 22.96 -9.07 19.83
C ILE A 268 23.79 -10.27 19.37
N ALA A 269 25.12 -10.28 19.66
CA ALA A 269 26.00 -11.38 19.28
C ALA A 269 25.62 -12.69 20.00
N GLN A 270 25.26 -12.62 21.28
CA GLN A 270 24.76 -13.76 22.03
C GLN A 270 23.49 -14.33 21.36
N LYS A 271 22.53 -13.49 21.02
CA LYS A 271 21.27 -13.91 20.38
C LYS A 271 21.52 -14.50 19.00
N ALA A 272 22.40 -13.90 18.19
CA ALA A 272 22.73 -14.41 16.87
C ALA A 272 23.33 -15.82 16.93
N LYS A 273 24.26 -16.04 17.87
CA LYS A 273 24.86 -17.39 18.13
C LYS A 273 23.82 -18.40 18.60
N GLU A 274 22.93 -18.01 19.52
CA GLU A 274 21.83 -18.85 20.00
C GLU A 274 20.94 -19.31 18.82
N LEU A 275 20.51 -18.38 17.97
CA LEU A 275 19.60 -18.68 16.86
C LEU A 275 20.23 -19.56 15.79
N THR A 276 21.55 -19.53 15.64
CA THR A 276 22.26 -20.27 14.59
C THR A 276 23.05 -21.45 15.10
N ALA A 277 22.89 -21.81 16.41
CA ALA A 277 23.56 -22.96 17.01
C ALA A 277 23.19 -24.27 16.29
N GLY A 278 24.21 -25.01 15.86
CA GLY A 278 24.03 -26.27 15.13
C GLY A 278 23.61 -26.12 13.66
N ILE A 279 23.44 -24.89 13.15
CA ILE A 279 23.11 -24.68 11.75
C ILE A 279 24.39 -24.58 10.93
N SER A 280 24.53 -25.48 9.95
CA SER A 280 25.60 -25.45 8.96
C SER A 280 25.14 -24.73 7.69
N GLY A 281 26.04 -23.94 7.08
CA GLY A 281 25.78 -23.19 5.85
C GLY A 281 25.26 -21.77 6.08
N ASP A 282 25.83 -20.84 5.31
CA ASP A 282 25.57 -19.41 5.49
C ASP A 282 24.15 -19.03 5.11
N VAL A 283 23.64 -19.58 4.02
CA VAL A 283 22.26 -19.30 3.55
C VAL A 283 21.23 -19.70 4.61
N GLU A 284 21.39 -20.87 5.26
CA GLU A 284 20.45 -21.32 6.28
C GLU A 284 20.53 -20.47 7.56
N LYS A 285 21.74 -20.01 7.93
CA LYS A 285 21.90 -19.05 9.05
C LYS A 285 21.21 -17.71 8.74
N ILE A 286 21.41 -17.19 7.53
CA ILE A 286 20.78 -15.93 7.08
C ILE A 286 19.25 -16.06 7.11
N LYS A 287 18.70 -17.13 6.53
CA LYS A 287 17.26 -17.42 6.54
C LYS A 287 16.72 -17.54 7.97
N THR A 288 17.44 -18.24 8.84
CA THR A 288 17.04 -18.41 10.25
C THR A 288 16.94 -17.07 10.97
N ILE A 289 17.94 -16.19 10.83
CA ILE A 289 17.92 -14.84 11.42
C ILE A 289 16.74 -14.02 10.86
N TYR A 290 16.58 -13.99 9.54
CA TYR A 290 15.55 -13.22 8.87
C TYR A 290 14.14 -13.68 9.29
N ASN A 291 13.87 -15.00 9.18
CA ASN A 291 12.60 -15.60 9.55
C ASN A 291 12.30 -15.42 11.04
N TRP A 292 13.35 -15.52 11.90
CA TRP A 292 13.13 -15.32 13.32
C TRP A 292 12.65 -13.89 13.64
N VAL A 293 13.23 -12.86 13.02
CA VAL A 293 12.79 -11.47 13.23
C VAL A 293 11.36 -11.28 12.71
N GLN A 294 11.03 -11.77 11.50
CA GLN A 294 9.70 -11.71 10.93
C GLN A 294 8.60 -12.28 11.84
N HIS A 295 8.87 -13.39 12.54
CA HIS A 295 7.86 -14.11 13.31
C HIS A 295 7.88 -13.80 14.82
N ASN A 296 8.96 -13.23 15.36
CA ASN A 296 9.11 -13.00 16.79
C ASN A 296 9.11 -11.51 17.19
N ILE A 297 9.17 -10.61 16.22
CA ILE A 297 9.09 -9.16 16.45
C ILE A 297 7.80 -8.64 15.83
N ARG A 298 6.93 -8.13 16.67
CA ARG A 298 5.68 -7.53 16.20
C ARG A 298 5.96 -6.18 15.55
N TYR A 299 5.50 -6.00 14.30
CA TYR A 299 5.55 -4.68 13.66
C TYR A 299 4.58 -3.71 14.36
N ILE A 300 5.10 -2.55 14.74
CA ILE A 300 4.32 -1.44 15.29
C ILE A 300 4.91 -0.16 14.68
N ALA A 301 4.14 0.58 13.91
CA ALA A 301 4.60 1.79 13.26
C ALA A 301 4.92 2.91 14.27
N PHE A 302 6.05 3.61 14.04
CA PHE A 302 6.43 4.85 14.69
C PHE A 302 6.85 5.80 13.57
N GLU A 303 5.99 6.76 13.21
CA GLU A 303 6.11 7.42 11.90
C GLU A 303 6.45 8.92 11.96
N ASP A 304 6.50 9.56 13.14
CA ASP A 304 6.59 11.01 13.19
C ASP A 304 7.90 11.55 13.81
N GLY A 305 8.25 12.79 13.44
CA GLY A 305 9.42 13.49 13.90
C GLY A 305 10.73 12.78 13.57
N ILE A 306 11.71 12.89 14.44
CA ILE A 306 13.01 12.21 14.27
C ILE A 306 12.87 10.68 14.37
N ALA A 307 11.87 10.18 15.11
CA ALA A 307 11.55 8.76 15.19
C ALA A 307 11.07 8.21 13.84
N GLY A 308 10.56 9.05 12.94
CA GLY A 308 10.28 8.69 11.55
C GLY A 308 11.52 8.26 10.75
N PHE A 309 12.74 8.66 11.18
CA PHE A 309 14.00 8.45 10.43
C PHE A 309 15.09 7.73 11.22
N LYS A 310 15.16 7.88 12.54
CA LYS A 310 16.17 7.26 13.41
C LYS A 310 15.73 5.85 13.85
N PRO A 311 16.51 4.79 13.55
CA PRO A 311 16.21 3.44 14.02
C PRO A 311 16.26 3.32 15.54
N ALA A 312 15.34 2.54 16.11
CA ALA A 312 15.45 2.09 17.50
C ALA A 312 16.65 1.16 17.69
N LYS A 313 17.22 1.12 18.90
CA LYS A 313 18.31 0.16 19.25
C LYS A 313 17.87 -1.26 19.03
N ALA A 314 18.71 -2.07 18.39
CA ALA A 314 18.43 -3.47 18.10
C ALA A 314 18.18 -4.31 19.35
N ASP A 315 18.95 -4.09 20.43
CA ASP A 315 18.77 -4.76 21.72
C ASP A 315 17.46 -4.34 22.42
N ALA A 316 17.00 -3.11 22.23
CA ALA A 316 15.70 -2.67 22.73
C ALA A 316 14.54 -3.34 21.98
N VAL A 317 14.60 -3.44 20.64
CA VAL A 317 13.62 -4.17 19.82
C VAL A 317 13.61 -5.66 20.18
N LEU A 318 14.79 -6.26 20.34
CA LEU A 318 14.94 -7.65 20.77
C LEU A 318 14.28 -7.93 22.12
N SER A 319 14.49 -7.02 23.09
CA SER A 319 13.94 -7.13 24.44
C SER A 319 12.42 -6.92 24.47
N LYS A 320 11.94 -5.90 23.80
CA LYS A 320 10.51 -5.51 23.79
C LYS A 320 9.65 -6.42 22.90
N LYS A 321 10.25 -7.16 21.96
CA LYS A 321 9.56 -7.98 20.94
C LYS A 321 8.63 -7.19 20.01
N TYR A 322 8.86 -5.91 19.86
CA TYR A 322 8.20 -5.08 18.85
C TYR A 322 9.15 -3.98 18.35
N GLY A 323 8.86 -3.48 17.16
CA GLY A 323 9.56 -2.37 16.52
C GLY A 323 8.86 -1.93 15.24
N ASP A 324 9.22 -0.76 14.75
CA ASP A 324 8.83 -0.29 13.42
C ASP A 324 9.75 -0.85 12.34
N CYS A 325 9.58 -0.42 11.09
CA CYS A 325 10.43 -0.87 9.98
C CYS A 325 11.91 -0.63 10.26
N LYS A 326 12.25 0.53 10.82
CA LYS A 326 13.63 0.94 11.12
C LYS A 326 14.25 0.08 12.23
N GLY A 327 13.49 -0.14 13.30
CA GLY A 327 13.93 -0.98 14.42
C GLY A 327 14.10 -2.44 14.01
N MET A 328 13.18 -2.99 13.21
CA MET A 328 13.27 -4.35 12.68
C MET A 328 14.43 -4.50 11.69
N ALA A 329 14.62 -3.53 10.79
CA ALA A 329 15.77 -3.50 9.88
C ALA A 329 17.10 -3.47 10.65
N ASN A 330 17.22 -2.60 11.68
CA ASN A 330 18.41 -2.53 12.52
C ASN A 330 18.67 -3.84 13.26
N LEU A 331 17.64 -4.52 13.75
CA LEU A 331 17.79 -5.81 14.41
C LEU A 331 18.30 -6.89 13.44
N VAL A 332 17.73 -7.00 12.23
CA VAL A 332 18.21 -7.95 11.20
C VAL A 332 19.67 -7.65 10.85
N CYS A 333 19.99 -6.39 10.51
CA CYS A 333 21.36 -5.98 10.18
C CYS A 333 22.33 -6.30 11.31
N SER A 334 21.99 -5.99 12.57
CA SER A 334 22.86 -6.20 13.71
C SER A 334 23.11 -7.67 14.01
N LEU A 335 22.07 -8.52 13.90
CA LEU A 335 22.20 -9.99 14.07
C LEU A 335 23.09 -10.59 12.98
N LEU A 336 22.91 -10.19 11.72
CA LEU A 336 23.72 -10.66 10.60
C LEU A 336 25.19 -10.18 10.71
N LYS A 337 25.42 -8.90 11.05
CA LYS A 337 26.77 -8.36 11.30
C LYS A 337 27.49 -9.12 12.42
N ALA A 338 26.77 -9.51 13.47
CA ALA A 338 27.33 -10.28 14.59
C ALA A 338 27.83 -11.68 14.18
N LEU A 339 27.34 -12.22 13.05
CA LEU A 339 27.80 -13.46 12.43
C LEU A 339 28.86 -13.24 11.33
N GLY A 340 29.28 -11.98 11.09
CA GLY A 340 30.30 -11.63 10.11
C GLY A 340 29.79 -11.35 8.69
N TYR A 341 28.47 -11.26 8.49
CA TYR A 341 27.89 -10.93 7.18
C TYR A 341 27.89 -9.41 6.93
N ASP A 342 28.07 -8.98 5.67
CA ASP A 342 27.96 -7.58 5.26
C ASP A 342 26.48 -7.20 5.08
N ALA A 343 25.86 -6.81 6.20
CA ALA A 343 24.47 -6.37 6.27
C ALA A 343 24.40 -4.88 6.57
N ARG A 344 23.57 -4.13 5.84
CA ARG A 344 23.53 -2.67 5.87
C ARG A 344 22.11 -2.16 5.96
N LEU A 345 21.89 -1.06 6.68
CA LEU A 345 20.62 -0.35 6.67
C LEU A 345 20.40 0.33 5.32
N CYS A 346 19.16 0.38 4.87
CA CYS A 346 18.84 1.12 3.68
C CYS A 346 17.45 1.75 3.74
N TRP A 347 17.35 2.95 3.18
CA TRP A 347 16.12 3.74 3.05
C TRP A 347 15.50 3.50 1.69
N ILE A 348 14.18 3.48 1.65
CA ILE A 348 13.44 3.19 0.43
C ILE A 348 12.06 3.86 0.47
N GLY A 349 11.64 4.42 -0.67
CA GLY A 349 10.25 4.82 -0.87
C GLY A 349 9.42 3.67 -1.42
N THR A 350 8.28 3.36 -0.80
CA THR A 350 7.36 2.37 -1.36
C THR A 350 6.71 2.85 -2.66
N ASN A 351 6.03 1.97 -3.38
CA ASN A 351 5.32 2.32 -4.62
C ASN A 351 4.15 3.32 -4.44
N HIS A 352 3.84 3.72 -3.21
CA HIS A 352 2.90 4.81 -2.91
C HIS A 352 3.51 6.21 -3.06
N ILE A 353 4.84 6.32 -3.20
CA ILE A 353 5.56 7.59 -3.36
C ILE A 353 5.97 7.79 -4.82
N ALA A 354 5.60 8.94 -5.40
CA ALA A 354 5.91 9.27 -6.79
C ALA A 354 7.38 9.68 -7.03
N TYR A 355 8.09 10.04 -5.97
CA TYR A 355 9.45 10.55 -6.04
C TYR A 355 10.49 9.43 -5.90
N ASP A 356 11.73 9.76 -6.27
CA ASP A 356 12.92 8.94 -6.06
C ASP A 356 14.11 9.80 -5.61
N TYR A 357 15.27 9.18 -5.38
CA TYR A 357 16.47 9.86 -4.89
C TYR A 357 17.14 10.83 -5.88
N SER A 358 16.60 11.01 -7.09
CA SER A 358 16.96 12.14 -7.96
C SER A 358 16.46 13.48 -7.40
N THR A 359 15.59 13.42 -6.38
CA THR A 359 15.01 14.58 -5.71
C THR A 359 15.31 14.52 -4.21
N PRO A 360 16.43 15.08 -3.73
CA PRO A 360 16.81 15.02 -2.31
C PRO A 360 15.77 15.67 -1.40
N SER A 361 15.01 14.85 -0.67
CA SER A 361 13.92 15.28 0.22
C SER A 361 13.54 14.13 1.15
N MET A 362 13.04 14.42 2.34
CA MET A 362 12.45 13.41 3.23
C MET A 362 11.15 12.80 2.67
N ALA A 363 10.55 13.41 1.64
CA ALA A 363 9.35 12.86 0.99
C ALA A 363 9.64 11.67 0.06
N VAL A 364 10.90 11.32 -0.22
CA VAL A 364 11.26 10.28 -1.21
C VAL A 364 11.22 8.87 -0.64
N ASP A 365 11.26 8.73 0.68
CA ASP A 365 11.20 7.45 1.37
C ASP A 365 10.23 7.48 2.56
N ASN A 366 9.72 6.33 2.89
CA ASN A 366 8.80 6.10 4.02
C ASN A 366 9.05 4.73 4.66
N HIS A 367 10.14 4.05 4.29
CA HIS A 367 10.42 2.70 4.76
C HIS A 367 11.92 2.45 4.90
N MET A 368 12.28 1.51 5.78
CA MET A 368 13.65 1.06 5.96
C MET A 368 13.71 -0.47 5.99
N ILE A 369 14.69 -1.01 5.28
CA ILE A 369 14.95 -2.44 5.20
C ILE A 369 16.45 -2.72 5.40
N CYS A 370 16.85 -3.98 5.40
CA CYS A 370 18.24 -4.40 5.47
C CYS A 370 18.72 -4.89 4.09
N ALA A 371 19.83 -4.35 3.60
CA ALA A 371 20.57 -4.90 2.47
C ALA A 371 21.64 -5.87 2.97
N LEU A 372 21.70 -7.07 2.39
CA LEU A 372 22.74 -8.08 2.65
C LEU A 372 23.57 -8.27 1.39
N LEU A 373 24.84 -7.89 1.44
CA LEU A 373 25.82 -8.14 0.37
C LEU A 373 26.42 -9.53 0.60
N PHE A 374 26.00 -10.50 -0.21
CA PHE A 374 26.39 -11.89 -0.01
C PHE A 374 26.58 -12.61 -1.34
N ALA A 375 27.67 -13.36 -1.49
CA ALA A 375 28.02 -14.14 -2.68
C ALA A 375 27.96 -13.32 -4.00
N GLY A 376 28.41 -12.06 -3.96
CA GLY A 376 28.44 -11.17 -5.13
C GLY A 376 27.08 -10.62 -5.57
N LYS A 377 26.06 -10.71 -4.70
CA LYS A 377 24.70 -10.18 -4.93
C LYS A 377 24.24 -9.36 -3.72
N THR A 378 23.35 -8.40 -3.96
CA THR A 378 22.63 -7.69 -2.91
C THR A 378 21.25 -8.33 -2.73
N TYR A 379 20.94 -8.75 -1.51
CA TYR A 379 19.62 -9.23 -1.09
C TYR A 379 18.97 -8.17 -0.21
N PHE A 380 17.70 -7.91 -0.43
CA PHE A 380 16.94 -6.94 0.34
C PHE A 380 15.99 -7.65 1.29
N LEU A 381 16.15 -7.44 2.59
CA LEU A 381 15.45 -8.15 3.66
C LEU A 381 14.48 -7.19 4.34
N ASP A 382 13.20 -7.31 4.02
CA ASP A 382 12.12 -6.55 4.66
C ASP A 382 11.46 -7.39 5.75
N ALA A 383 11.93 -7.28 6.98
CA ALA A 383 11.41 -8.07 8.08
C ALA A 383 10.00 -7.70 8.54
N THR A 384 9.42 -6.62 8.01
CA THR A 384 8.01 -6.25 8.26
C THR A 384 7.03 -7.12 7.47
N GLU A 385 7.52 -7.83 6.45
CA GLU A 385 6.77 -8.74 5.60
C GLU A 385 6.87 -10.18 6.14
N THR A 386 5.93 -10.58 6.97
CA THR A 386 5.99 -11.85 7.74
C THR A 386 6.17 -13.11 6.87
N ASN A 387 5.63 -13.10 5.64
CA ASN A 387 5.56 -14.29 4.79
C ASN A 387 6.38 -14.18 3.48
N ILE A 388 7.23 -13.16 3.34
CA ILE A 388 8.15 -13.02 2.20
C ILE A 388 9.46 -13.73 2.54
N GLY A 389 9.88 -14.66 1.66
CA GLY A 389 11.08 -15.46 1.86
C GLY A 389 12.38 -14.74 1.49
N PHE A 390 13.51 -15.38 1.87
CA PHE A 390 14.82 -14.88 1.48
C PHE A 390 14.98 -14.85 -0.05
N GLY A 391 15.29 -13.67 -0.59
CA GLY A 391 15.42 -13.44 -2.05
C GLY A 391 14.09 -13.20 -2.76
N GLU A 392 12.98 -13.13 -2.04
CA GLU A 392 11.69 -12.61 -2.53
C GLU A 392 11.49 -11.17 -2.06
N TYR A 393 10.71 -10.39 -2.81
CA TYR A 393 10.48 -8.96 -2.52
C TYR A 393 9.00 -8.63 -2.64
N ALA A 394 8.45 -7.94 -1.64
CA ALA A 394 7.08 -7.46 -1.65
C ALA A 394 6.86 -6.45 -2.81
N GLU A 395 5.70 -6.52 -3.47
CA GLU A 395 5.38 -5.65 -4.61
C GLU A 395 5.55 -4.16 -4.29
N ARG A 396 5.23 -3.75 -3.07
CA ARG A 396 5.31 -2.34 -2.65
C ARG A 396 6.72 -1.72 -2.72
N ILE A 397 7.79 -2.55 -2.76
CA ILE A 397 9.18 -2.09 -2.86
C ILE A 397 9.84 -2.43 -4.21
N GLN A 398 9.23 -3.28 -5.03
CA GLN A 398 9.81 -3.69 -6.32
C GLN A 398 9.98 -2.51 -7.27
N GLY A 399 11.12 -2.48 -7.98
CA GLY A 399 11.47 -1.43 -8.92
C GLY A 399 11.83 -0.09 -8.28
N ARG A 400 11.77 0.04 -6.96
CA ARG A 400 12.11 1.27 -6.23
C ARG A 400 13.62 1.41 -6.09
N GLN A 401 14.10 2.66 -6.10
CA GLN A 401 15.47 2.96 -5.72
C GLN A 401 15.63 2.76 -4.20
N VAL A 402 16.77 2.24 -3.81
CA VAL A 402 17.14 2.03 -2.42
C VAL A 402 18.49 2.67 -2.14
N LEU A 403 18.55 3.49 -1.09
CA LEU A 403 19.74 4.18 -0.61
C LEU A 403 20.38 3.35 0.50
N ILE A 404 21.54 2.73 0.23
CA ILE A 404 22.21 1.78 1.12
C ILE A 404 23.32 2.48 1.88
N GLU A 405 23.35 2.30 3.19
CA GLU A 405 24.41 2.79 4.08
C GLU A 405 25.77 2.16 3.70
N ASN A 406 26.81 2.99 3.54
CA ASN A 406 28.15 2.56 3.15
C ASN A 406 29.24 3.45 3.79
N GLY A 407 29.18 3.69 5.10
CA GLY A 407 30.07 4.56 5.82
C GLY A 407 29.97 6.02 5.35
N GLU A 408 31.09 6.62 4.99
CA GLU A 408 31.13 8.03 4.53
C GLU A 408 30.45 8.28 3.17
N SER A 409 30.07 7.22 2.46
CA SER A 409 29.39 7.27 1.16
C SER A 409 28.15 6.39 1.16
N TYR A 410 27.40 6.37 0.05
CA TYR A 410 26.23 5.51 -0.13
C TYR A 410 26.34 4.67 -1.40
N LEU A 411 25.57 3.59 -1.43
CA LEU A 411 25.25 2.89 -2.67
C LEU A 411 23.79 3.19 -3.04
N LEU A 412 23.54 3.35 -4.34
CA LEU A 412 22.18 3.54 -4.85
C LEU A 412 21.88 2.40 -5.82
N GLU A 413 20.94 1.53 -5.44
CA GLU A 413 20.55 0.38 -6.22
C GLU A 413 19.03 0.41 -6.51
N LYS A 414 18.52 -0.60 -7.21
CA LYS A 414 17.10 -0.83 -7.45
C LYS A 414 16.70 -2.20 -6.99
N ILE A 415 15.56 -2.29 -6.29
CA ILE A 415 14.95 -3.59 -5.98
C ILE A 415 14.51 -4.28 -7.31
N PRO A 416 14.86 -5.55 -7.52
CA PRO A 416 14.42 -6.28 -8.71
C PRO A 416 12.89 -6.34 -8.80
N VAL A 417 12.38 -6.21 -10.02
CA VAL A 417 10.97 -6.45 -10.34
C VAL A 417 10.80 -7.92 -10.71
N VAL A 418 9.88 -8.61 -10.06
CA VAL A 418 9.63 -10.01 -10.32
C VAL A 418 8.67 -10.20 -11.50
N ILE A 419 8.84 -11.30 -12.23
CA ILE A 419 7.90 -11.70 -13.29
C ILE A 419 6.68 -12.41 -12.69
N PRO A 420 5.52 -12.44 -13.37
CA PRO A 420 4.31 -13.08 -12.86
C PRO A 420 4.49 -14.53 -12.41
N GLU A 421 5.36 -15.29 -13.07
CA GLU A 421 5.63 -16.69 -12.78
C GLU A 421 6.31 -16.94 -11.44
N GLN A 422 6.91 -15.90 -10.83
CA GLN A 422 7.45 -15.99 -9.47
C GLN A 422 6.33 -15.93 -8.41
N ASN A 423 5.16 -15.39 -8.78
CA ASN A 423 3.96 -15.30 -7.94
C ASN A 423 2.85 -16.21 -8.50
N THR A 424 3.11 -17.51 -8.49
CA THR A 424 2.19 -18.47 -9.13
C THR A 424 1.20 -19.07 -8.14
N GLN A 425 -0.06 -19.19 -8.59
CA GLN A 425 -1.07 -20.13 -8.11
C GLN A 425 -1.32 -21.14 -9.22
N LEU A 426 -1.07 -22.42 -8.96
CA LEU A 426 -1.32 -23.51 -9.91
C LEU A 426 -2.27 -24.52 -9.28
N GLU A 427 -3.48 -24.63 -9.82
CA GLU A 427 -4.48 -25.62 -9.44
C GLU A 427 -4.52 -26.74 -10.47
N LYS A 428 -4.49 -27.99 -10.00
CA LYS A 428 -4.61 -29.19 -10.84
C LYS A 428 -5.70 -30.09 -10.26
N GLY A 429 -6.72 -30.39 -11.07
CA GLY A 429 -7.79 -31.29 -10.73
C GLY A 429 -7.81 -32.54 -11.60
N VAL A 430 -8.12 -33.67 -11.01
CA VAL A 430 -8.44 -34.92 -11.72
C VAL A 430 -9.85 -35.31 -11.29
N LEU A 431 -10.81 -35.08 -12.20
CA LEU A 431 -12.22 -35.13 -11.90
C LEU A 431 -12.93 -36.23 -12.69
N THR A 432 -13.99 -36.74 -12.09
CA THR A 432 -14.98 -37.66 -12.68
C THR A 432 -16.36 -37.12 -12.47
N ILE A 433 -17.34 -37.57 -13.27
CA ILE A 433 -18.73 -37.19 -13.13
C ILE A 433 -19.50 -38.42 -12.62
N ASP A 434 -20.23 -38.28 -11.52
CA ASP A 434 -21.06 -39.35 -10.99
C ASP A 434 -22.46 -39.36 -11.62
N ALA A 435 -23.27 -40.38 -11.28
CA ALA A 435 -24.62 -40.55 -11.82
C ALA A 435 -25.58 -39.40 -11.45
N GLY A 436 -25.27 -38.62 -10.42
CA GLY A 436 -26.02 -37.45 -9.98
C GLY A 436 -25.61 -36.12 -10.64
N GLY A 437 -24.67 -36.14 -11.61
CA GLY A 437 -24.15 -34.93 -12.24
C GLY A 437 -23.21 -34.15 -11.35
N ASN A 438 -22.59 -34.79 -10.36
CA ASN A 438 -21.61 -34.12 -9.52
C ASN A 438 -20.19 -34.34 -10.07
N LEU A 439 -19.40 -33.30 -10.11
CA LEU A 439 -17.95 -33.40 -10.35
C LEU A 439 -17.26 -33.78 -9.02
N LYS A 440 -16.45 -34.82 -9.04
CA LYS A 440 -15.70 -35.27 -7.86
C LYS A 440 -14.30 -35.72 -8.22
N GLY A 441 -13.36 -35.52 -7.32
CA GLY A 441 -11.99 -35.95 -7.53
C GLY A 441 -10.98 -35.29 -6.62
N ALA A 442 -9.72 -35.43 -6.97
CA ALA A 442 -8.59 -34.87 -6.21
C ALA A 442 -8.11 -33.55 -6.85
N VAL A 443 -7.84 -32.57 -6.00
CA VAL A 443 -7.31 -31.26 -6.40
C VAL A 443 -6.00 -31.01 -5.63
N ASN A 444 -5.01 -30.53 -6.35
CA ASN A 444 -3.73 -30.05 -5.80
C ASN A 444 -3.55 -28.60 -6.17
N ILE A 445 -3.29 -27.72 -5.21
CA ILE A 445 -2.95 -26.32 -5.46
C ILE A 445 -1.54 -26.04 -4.94
N LEU A 446 -0.75 -25.36 -5.75
CA LEU A 446 0.58 -24.87 -5.41
C LEU A 446 0.58 -23.34 -5.42
N TYR A 447 1.04 -22.74 -4.33
CA TYR A 447 1.25 -21.29 -4.20
C TYR A 447 2.74 -20.96 -4.05
N LYS A 448 3.16 -19.88 -4.71
CA LYS A 448 4.54 -19.40 -4.71
C LYS A 448 4.57 -17.86 -4.64
N GLY A 449 5.63 -17.30 -4.05
CA GLY A 449 5.87 -15.86 -3.97
C GLY A 449 4.75 -15.11 -3.23
N GLU A 450 4.34 -13.95 -3.76
CA GLU A 450 3.27 -13.12 -3.18
C GLU A 450 1.91 -13.83 -3.10
N SER A 451 1.61 -14.73 -4.04
CA SER A 451 0.38 -15.55 -3.96
C SER A 451 0.38 -16.41 -2.70
N ARG A 452 1.53 -17.02 -2.35
CA ARG A 452 1.71 -17.75 -1.09
C ARG A 452 1.62 -16.80 0.11
N SER A 453 2.37 -15.71 0.11
CA SER A 453 2.42 -14.74 1.20
C SER A 453 1.04 -14.19 1.53
N SER A 454 0.27 -13.81 0.50
CA SER A 454 -1.11 -13.32 0.63
C SER A 454 -2.04 -14.35 1.28
N LEU A 455 -1.94 -15.63 0.89
CA LEU A 455 -2.74 -16.69 1.50
C LEU A 455 -2.35 -16.94 2.95
N LEU A 456 -1.04 -17.04 3.25
CA LEU A 456 -0.55 -17.25 4.62
C LEU A 456 -0.96 -16.12 5.55
N SER A 457 -0.89 -14.86 5.10
CA SER A 457 -1.29 -13.69 5.90
C SER A 457 -2.79 -13.75 6.27
N LYS A 458 -3.65 -14.21 5.36
CA LYS A 458 -5.09 -14.41 5.65
C LYS A 458 -5.32 -15.53 6.65
N ILE A 459 -4.59 -16.64 6.52
CA ILE A 459 -4.69 -17.78 7.44
C ILE A 459 -4.23 -17.37 8.84
N GLN A 460 -3.12 -16.65 8.95
CA GLN A 460 -2.55 -16.20 10.22
C GLN A 460 -3.42 -15.17 10.95
N ALA A 461 -4.20 -14.38 10.20
CA ALA A 461 -5.22 -13.49 10.78
C ALA A 461 -6.39 -14.25 11.43
N THR A 462 -6.50 -15.56 11.18
CA THR A 462 -7.55 -16.43 11.72
C THR A 462 -7.07 -17.10 13.00
N LYS A 463 -7.96 -17.28 14.00
CA LYS A 463 -7.63 -18.03 15.22
C LYS A 463 -7.20 -19.46 14.87
N LYS A 464 -6.17 -19.98 15.56
CA LYS A 464 -5.58 -21.30 15.28
C LYS A 464 -6.60 -22.44 15.17
N ASP A 465 -7.58 -22.47 16.03
CA ASP A 465 -8.63 -23.50 16.05
C ASP A 465 -9.56 -23.45 14.82
N ASN A 466 -9.55 -22.35 14.07
CA ASN A 466 -10.42 -22.11 12.91
C ASN A 466 -9.67 -22.21 11.57
N VAL A 467 -8.38 -22.50 11.56
CA VAL A 467 -7.56 -22.50 10.32
C VAL A 467 -8.10 -23.49 9.28
N THR A 468 -8.43 -24.71 9.67
CA THR A 468 -9.00 -25.72 8.75
C THR A 468 -10.32 -25.24 8.17
N THR A 469 -11.19 -24.68 9.00
CA THR A 469 -12.48 -24.14 8.55
C THR A 469 -12.27 -22.94 7.63
N ALA A 470 -11.35 -22.04 7.95
CA ALA A 470 -11.02 -20.89 7.12
C ALA A 470 -10.47 -21.31 5.75
N LEU A 471 -9.58 -22.31 5.71
CA LEU A 471 -9.07 -22.89 4.47
C LEU A 471 -10.17 -23.56 3.67
N THR A 472 -11.04 -24.35 4.31
CA THR A 472 -12.18 -24.98 3.64
C THR A 472 -13.11 -23.95 3.01
N ASN A 473 -13.44 -22.90 3.75
CA ASN A 473 -14.27 -21.79 3.25
C ASN A 473 -13.57 -21.02 2.11
N PHE A 474 -12.28 -20.83 2.21
CA PHE A 474 -11.47 -20.21 1.16
C PHE A 474 -11.49 -21.06 -0.12
N LEU A 475 -11.24 -22.37 -0.02
CA LEU A 475 -11.20 -23.29 -1.15
C LEU A 475 -12.56 -23.49 -1.80
N SER A 476 -13.63 -23.47 -1.02
CA SER A 476 -15.01 -23.57 -1.51
C SER A 476 -15.61 -22.22 -1.92
N GLU A 477 -14.90 -21.11 -1.76
CA GLU A 477 -15.42 -19.73 -1.95
C GLU A 477 -16.74 -19.49 -1.18
N ASN A 478 -16.89 -20.13 -0.03
CA ASN A 478 -18.13 -20.18 0.76
C ASN A 478 -19.35 -20.75 -0.01
N ASN A 479 -19.12 -21.49 -1.09
CA ASN A 479 -20.16 -22.16 -1.85
C ASN A 479 -20.43 -23.56 -1.27
N ASN A 480 -21.60 -23.77 -0.69
CA ASN A 480 -21.99 -25.05 -0.08
C ASN A 480 -22.09 -26.22 -1.08
N GLN A 481 -22.17 -25.93 -2.38
CA GLN A 481 -22.19 -26.96 -3.43
C GLN A 481 -20.77 -27.48 -3.72
N TYR A 482 -19.72 -26.70 -3.44
CA TYR A 482 -18.31 -27.10 -3.58
C TYR A 482 -17.78 -27.57 -2.23
N GLN A 483 -17.87 -28.89 -2.00
CA GLN A 483 -17.51 -29.50 -0.73
C GLN A 483 -16.07 -29.99 -0.75
N VAL A 484 -15.28 -29.55 0.23
CA VAL A 484 -13.87 -29.90 0.41
C VAL A 484 -13.74 -30.96 1.52
N SER A 485 -12.98 -32.01 1.26
CA SER A 485 -12.68 -33.08 2.22
C SER A 485 -11.22 -33.54 2.10
N GLU A 486 -10.73 -34.28 3.10
CA GLU A 486 -9.36 -34.81 3.15
C GLU A 486 -8.28 -33.74 2.94
N LEU A 487 -8.52 -32.54 3.47
CA LEU A 487 -7.63 -31.39 3.32
C LEU A 487 -6.26 -31.65 3.98
N LYS A 488 -5.20 -31.51 3.20
CA LYS A 488 -3.78 -31.63 3.65
C LYS A 488 -2.99 -30.46 3.09
N THR A 489 -2.16 -29.84 3.94
CA THR A 489 -1.28 -28.74 3.54
C THR A 489 0.18 -29.09 3.84
N SER A 490 1.10 -28.49 3.08
CA SER A 490 2.47 -28.35 3.56
C SER A 490 2.48 -27.42 4.79
N THR A 491 3.65 -27.18 5.38
CA THR A 491 3.73 -26.24 6.52
C THR A 491 3.12 -24.88 6.20
N LEU A 492 2.31 -24.37 7.12
CA LEU A 492 1.72 -23.04 7.08
C LEU A 492 2.58 -22.00 7.83
N GLU A 493 3.71 -22.46 8.37
CA GLU A 493 4.66 -21.62 9.10
C GLU A 493 5.97 -21.55 8.33
N GLY A 494 6.60 -20.37 8.39
CA GLY A 494 7.88 -20.12 7.73
C GLY A 494 7.76 -19.62 6.28
N ALA A 495 8.86 -19.04 5.81
CA ALA A 495 8.97 -18.40 4.51
C ALA A 495 9.53 -19.34 3.43
N ASP A 496 9.31 -20.64 3.53
CA ASP A 496 9.76 -21.60 2.51
C ASP A 496 9.03 -21.37 1.19
N SER A 497 9.71 -21.68 0.11
CA SER A 497 9.38 -21.21 -1.23
C SER A 497 8.07 -21.73 -1.83
N LEU A 498 7.42 -22.74 -1.25
CA LEU A 498 6.23 -23.38 -1.80
C LEU A 498 5.22 -23.73 -0.70
N LEU A 499 3.94 -23.39 -0.97
CA LEU A 499 2.81 -23.89 -0.18
C LEU A 499 1.97 -24.79 -1.06
N THR A 500 1.78 -26.05 -0.65
CA THR A 500 0.93 -27.01 -1.35
C THR A 500 -0.32 -27.31 -0.52
N ILE A 501 -1.46 -27.38 -1.18
CA ILE A 501 -2.75 -27.76 -0.61
C ILE A 501 -3.32 -28.89 -1.45
N ASN A 502 -3.64 -30.03 -0.81
CA ASN A 502 -4.26 -31.19 -1.43
C ASN A 502 -5.62 -31.44 -0.77
N TYR A 503 -6.64 -31.73 -1.56
CA TYR A 503 -7.97 -32.06 -1.05
C TYR A 503 -8.78 -32.85 -2.06
N ASN A 504 -9.84 -33.50 -1.56
CA ASN A 504 -10.88 -34.06 -2.42
C ASN A 504 -12.04 -33.06 -2.53
N VAL A 505 -12.59 -32.95 -3.74
CA VAL A 505 -13.75 -32.12 -4.03
C VAL A 505 -14.96 -32.95 -4.39
N LEU A 506 -16.13 -32.51 -3.94
CA LEU A 506 -17.45 -32.88 -4.48
C LEU A 506 -18.17 -31.57 -4.86
N TYR A 507 -18.22 -31.28 -6.16
CA TYR A 507 -18.96 -30.14 -6.70
C TYR A 507 -20.32 -30.58 -7.19
N LYS A 508 -21.35 -30.30 -6.39
CA LYS A 508 -22.73 -30.66 -6.67
C LYS A 508 -23.28 -29.82 -7.81
N GLY A 509 -23.86 -30.49 -8.82
CA GLY A 509 -24.42 -29.81 -9.98
C GLY A 509 -23.35 -29.20 -10.93
N GLY A 510 -22.07 -29.59 -10.82
CA GLY A 510 -21.02 -29.19 -11.77
C GLY A 510 -21.24 -29.74 -13.18
N ALA A 511 -22.16 -30.73 -13.33
CA ALA A 511 -22.68 -31.17 -14.61
C ALA A 511 -24.23 -31.30 -14.53
N SER A 512 -24.91 -30.95 -15.60
CA SER A 512 -26.37 -31.05 -15.72
C SER A 512 -26.74 -31.89 -16.93
N THR A 513 -27.85 -32.66 -16.81
CA THR A 513 -28.33 -33.52 -17.90
C THR A 513 -29.60 -32.92 -18.50
N PHE A 514 -29.64 -32.82 -19.81
CA PHE A 514 -30.86 -32.49 -20.54
C PHE A 514 -31.00 -33.46 -21.74
N ASP A 515 -32.08 -34.22 -21.78
CA ASP A 515 -32.34 -35.32 -22.72
C ASP A 515 -31.15 -36.32 -22.73
N LYS A 516 -30.43 -36.44 -23.83
CA LYS A 516 -29.27 -37.33 -24.00
C LYS A 516 -27.94 -36.64 -23.80
N GLU A 517 -27.94 -35.36 -23.48
CA GLU A 517 -26.77 -34.55 -23.36
C GLU A 517 -26.41 -34.28 -21.91
N LEU A 518 -25.10 -34.15 -21.64
CA LEU A 518 -24.53 -33.80 -20.37
C LEU A 518 -23.69 -32.52 -20.56
N TYR A 519 -24.05 -31.48 -19.84
CA TYR A 519 -23.44 -30.16 -19.86
C TYR A 519 -22.53 -30.00 -18.65
N ILE A 520 -21.26 -29.65 -18.86
CA ILE A 520 -20.25 -29.57 -17.81
C ILE A 520 -19.67 -28.15 -17.75
N GLU A 521 -19.66 -27.58 -16.54
CA GLU A 521 -18.93 -26.36 -16.23
C GLU A 521 -17.56 -26.74 -15.65
N PRO A 522 -16.44 -26.60 -16.43
CA PRO A 522 -15.13 -27.06 -15.99
C PRO A 522 -14.45 -26.13 -14.98
N ASP A 523 -14.87 -24.87 -14.90
CA ASP A 523 -14.20 -23.84 -14.11
C ASP A 523 -15.07 -23.36 -12.95
N PHE A 524 -14.72 -23.80 -11.75
CA PHE A 524 -15.40 -23.36 -10.53
C PHE A 524 -14.99 -21.94 -10.13
N ARG A 525 -13.69 -21.58 -10.31
CA ARG A 525 -13.11 -20.34 -9.77
C ARG A 525 -13.58 -19.08 -10.47
N LYS A 526 -13.72 -19.11 -11.78
CA LYS A 526 -14.19 -17.98 -12.63
C LYS A 526 -13.53 -16.65 -12.26
N GLU A 527 -12.19 -16.65 -12.11
CA GLU A 527 -11.45 -15.47 -11.66
C GLU A 527 -11.77 -14.26 -12.51
N LEU A 528 -11.94 -13.10 -11.86
CA LEU A 528 -12.28 -11.81 -12.47
C LEU A 528 -13.68 -11.71 -13.10
N ASP A 529 -14.55 -12.73 -13.02
CA ASP A 529 -15.90 -12.62 -13.58
C ASP A 529 -16.65 -11.44 -12.93
N GLY A 530 -17.16 -10.52 -13.76
CA GLY A 530 -17.90 -9.34 -13.32
C GLY A 530 -17.07 -8.23 -12.68
N ILE A 531 -15.75 -8.36 -12.59
CA ILE A 531 -14.87 -7.34 -11.97
C ILE A 531 -14.57 -6.20 -12.96
N THR A 532 -15.53 -5.29 -13.10
CA THR A 532 -15.42 -4.10 -13.95
C THR A 532 -15.07 -2.85 -13.16
N ILE A 533 -14.52 -1.87 -13.83
CA ILE A 533 -14.15 -0.57 -13.27
C ILE A 533 -15.21 0.44 -13.65
N GLU A 534 -15.65 1.24 -12.68
CA GLU A 534 -16.67 2.27 -12.88
C GLU A 534 -16.19 3.38 -13.81
N ASP A 535 -17.02 3.82 -14.76
CA ASP A 535 -16.69 4.87 -15.75
C ASP A 535 -16.39 6.24 -15.09
N LYS A 536 -16.96 6.50 -13.91
CA LYS A 536 -16.75 7.75 -13.16
C LYS A 536 -15.41 7.82 -12.41
N ARG A 537 -14.66 6.70 -12.32
CA ARG A 537 -13.37 6.65 -11.65
C ARG A 537 -12.35 7.57 -12.32
N LYS A 538 -11.60 8.32 -11.51
CA LYS A 538 -10.62 9.33 -11.96
C LYS A 538 -9.17 8.90 -11.79
N SER A 539 -8.87 8.05 -10.81
CA SER A 539 -7.51 7.57 -10.58
C SER A 539 -7.24 6.23 -11.25
N ASP A 540 -5.99 5.98 -11.59
CA ASP A 540 -5.50 4.66 -12.00
C ASP A 540 -5.85 3.61 -10.95
N VAL A 541 -5.82 2.33 -11.32
CA VAL A 541 -5.96 1.21 -10.38
C VAL A 541 -4.60 0.55 -10.19
N MET A 542 -4.20 0.37 -8.94
CA MET A 542 -3.04 -0.45 -8.59
C MET A 542 -3.51 -1.87 -8.25
N LEU A 543 -3.18 -2.82 -9.11
CA LEU A 543 -3.37 -4.23 -8.83
C LEU A 543 -2.37 -4.65 -7.73
N PRO A 544 -2.70 -5.62 -6.86
CA PRO A 544 -1.90 -5.91 -5.66
C PRO A 544 -0.47 -6.35 -5.97
N PHE A 545 -0.29 -7.25 -6.94
CA PHE A 545 1.02 -7.75 -7.36
C PHE A 545 0.95 -8.41 -8.74
N ARG A 546 2.10 -8.57 -9.37
CA ARG A 546 2.24 -9.36 -10.59
C ARG A 546 1.99 -10.82 -10.28
N MET A 547 1.11 -11.50 -11.03
CA MET A 547 0.74 -12.87 -10.75
C MET A 547 0.53 -13.73 -11.99
N ASN A 548 0.64 -15.04 -11.78
CA ASN A 548 0.32 -16.08 -12.74
C ASN A 548 -0.61 -17.10 -12.09
N VAL A 549 -1.87 -17.12 -12.51
CA VAL A 549 -2.87 -18.09 -12.05
C VAL A 549 -3.12 -19.10 -13.15
N VAL A 550 -2.95 -20.37 -12.82
CA VAL A 550 -3.12 -21.49 -13.76
C VAL A 550 -4.09 -22.50 -13.18
N THR A 551 -5.12 -22.87 -13.92
CA THR A 551 -6.03 -23.95 -13.62
C THR A 551 -5.90 -25.03 -14.71
N GLU A 552 -5.67 -26.27 -14.31
CA GLU A 552 -5.56 -27.45 -15.19
C GLU A 552 -6.48 -28.54 -14.67
N GLU A 553 -7.58 -28.79 -15.37
CA GLU A 553 -8.55 -29.83 -15.01
C GLU A 553 -8.55 -30.96 -16.02
N SER A 554 -8.48 -32.20 -15.54
CA SER A 554 -8.61 -33.42 -16.33
C SER A 554 -9.93 -34.12 -15.94
N ILE A 555 -10.92 -34.02 -16.81
CA ILE A 555 -12.28 -34.53 -16.56
C ILE A 555 -12.47 -35.84 -17.35
N ALA A 556 -12.73 -36.95 -16.66
CA ALA A 556 -13.00 -38.22 -17.33
C ALA A 556 -14.39 -38.22 -18.00
N ILE A 557 -14.44 -38.68 -19.25
CA ILE A 557 -15.67 -38.85 -19.99
C ILE A 557 -16.39 -40.09 -19.44
N PRO A 558 -17.64 -39.97 -18.94
CA PRO A 558 -18.35 -41.10 -18.38
C PRO A 558 -18.56 -42.22 -19.43
N THR A 559 -18.56 -43.48 -18.97
CA THR A 559 -18.84 -44.63 -19.85
C THR A 559 -20.18 -44.44 -20.53
N GLY A 560 -20.23 -44.68 -21.84
CA GLY A 560 -21.44 -44.51 -22.66
C GLY A 560 -21.68 -43.10 -23.20
N TYR A 561 -20.73 -42.15 -22.94
CA TYR A 561 -20.78 -40.81 -23.52
C TYR A 561 -19.61 -40.58 -24.50
N LYS A 562 -19.77 -39.64 -25.41
CA LYS A 562 -18.75 -39.09 -26.29
C LYS A 562 -18.82 -37.56 -26.23
N VAL A 563 -17.75 -36.89 -26.59
CA VAL A 563 -17.74 -35.43 -26.74
C VAL A 563 -18.59 -35.06 -27.96
N SER A 564 -19.59 -34.23 -27.74
CA SER A 564 -20.44 -33.64 -28.79
C SER A 564 -19.89 -32.25 -29.15
N GLN A 565 -19.57 -31.42 -28.15
CA GLN A 565 -19.04 -30.08 -28.37
C GLN A 565 -18.04 -29.68 -27.29
N LEU A 566 -16.94 -29.05 -27.70
CA LEU A 566 -16.03 -28.31 -26.83
C LEU A 566 -16.16 -26.82 -27.13
N PRO A 567 -16.13 -25.96 -26.11
CA PRO A 567 -16.01 -24.52 -26.34
C PRO A 567 -14.76 -24.18 -27.14
N ALA A 568 -14.79 -23.07 -27.86
CA ALA A 568 -13.62 -22.59 -28.60
C ALA A 568 -12.52 -22.08 -27.65
N ASP A 569 -11.28 -22.36 -28.01
CA ASP A 569 -10.14 -21.75 -27.33
C ASP A 569 -10.19 -20.22 -27.47
N LYS A 570 -9.83 -19.50 -26.39
CA LYS A 570 -9.83 -18.04 -26.37
C LYS A 570 -8.53 -17.51 -25.79
N GLN A 571 -8.14 -16.35 -26.30
CA GLN A 571 -7.00 -15.61 -25.78
C GLN A 571 -7.28 -14.11 -25.81
N TRP A 572 -6.94 -13.42 -24.71
CA TRP A 572 -6.98 -11.97 -24.61
C TRP A 572 -5.59 -11.47 -24.20
N SER A 573 -5.19 -10.33 -24.76
CA SER A 573 -3.91 -9.71 -24.46
C SER A 573 -4.08 -8.21 -24.28
N HIS A 574 -3.66 -7.74 -23.11
CA HIS A 574 -3.61 -6.34 -22.72
C HIS A 574 -2.34 -6.13 -21.87
N PRO A 575 -1.72 -4.94 -21.83
CA PRO A 575 -0.51 -4.71 -21.03
C PRO A 575 -0.62 -5.14 -19.55
N ASN A 576 -1.81 -5.03 -18.97
CA ASN A 576 -2.03 -5.38 -17.55
C ASN A 576 -2.59 -6.79 -17.35
N ILE A 577 -3.09 -7.47 -18.40
CA ILE A 577 -3.69 -8.79 -18.26
C ILE A 577 -3.55 -9.59 -19.55
N ILE A 578 -3.12 -10.83 -19.42
CA ILE A 578 -3.06 -11.82 -20.50
C ILE A 578 -3.82 -13.06 -20.02
N ILE A 579 -4.83 -13.49 -20.78
CA ILE A 579 -5.65 -14.65 -20.44
C ILE A 579 -5.68 -15.61 -21.61
N SER A 580 -5.57 -16.90 -21.34
CA SER A 580 -5.82 -17.98 -22.30
C SER A 580 -6.68 -19.06 -21.68
N ILE A 581 -7.66 -19.56 -22.44
CA ILE A 581 -8.51 -20.71 -22.08
C ILE A 581 -8.50 -21.69 -23.24
N SER A 582 -8.31 -22.97 -22.95
CA SER A 582 -8.29 -24.02 -23.97
C SER A 582 -8.94 -25.31 -23.48
N TYR A 583 -9.52 -26.05 -24.42
CA TYR A 583 -10.23 -27.32 -24.20
C TYR A 583 -9.71 -28.37 -25.20
N LYS A 584 -9.31 -29.53 -24.71
CA LYS A 584 -8.79 -30.61 -25.58
C LYS A 584 -9.30 -31.97 -25.12
N GLN A 585 -9.84 -32.76 -26.05
CA GLN A 585 -10.07 -34.18 -25.77
C GLN A 585 -8.77 -34.97 -25.97
N LYS A 586 -8.39 -35.75 -24.94
CA LYS A 586 -7.28 -36.72 -25.00
C LYS A 586 -7.78 -38.11 -24.55
N GLY A 587 -8.04 -38.97 -25.51
CA GLY A 587 -8.61 -40.29 -25.25
C GLY A 587 -9.97 -40.22 -24.59
N ASP A 588 -10.08 -40.77 -23.38
CA ASP A 588 -11.29 -40.80 -22.55
C ASP A 588 -11.40 -39.63 -21.57
N LYS A 589 -10.59 -38.56 -21.77
CA LYS A 589 -10.55 -37.39 -20.91
C LYS A 589 -10.69 -36.11 -21.70
N ILE A 590 -11.18 -35.07 -21.01
CA ILE A 590 -11.17 -33.69 -21.48
C ILE A 590 -10.19 -32.92 -20.60
N GLU A 591 -9.23 -32.26 -21.19
CA GLU A 591 -8.31 -31.33 -20.54
C GLU A 591 -8.83 -29.91 -20.71
N TYR A 592 -9.12 -29.25 -19.61
CA TYR A 592 -9.35 -27.82 -19.51
C TYR A 592 -8.09 -27.14 -18.98
N LYS A 593 -7.68 -26.07 -19.63
CA LYS A 593 -6.58 -25.24 -19.13
C LYS A 593 -6.95 -23.77 -19.24
N LYS A 594 -6.79 -23.05 -18.12
CA LYS A 594 -6.86 -21.59 -18.04
C LYS A 594 -5.53 -21.07 -17.51
N GLN A 595 -5.06 -19.96 -18.07
CA GLN A 595 -3.95 -19.19 -17.53
C GLN A 595 -4.31 -17.72 -17.55
N LEU A 596 -4.14 -17.06 -16.40
CA LEU A 596 -4.32 -15.62 -16.21
C LEU A 596 -3.01 -15.04 -15.68
N ARG A 597 -2.44 -14.07 -16.40
CA ARG A 597 -1.20 -13.38 -16.01
C ARG A 597 -1.47 -11.89 -15.85
N ILE A 598 -0.93 -11.30 -14.78
CA ILE A 598 -0.90 -9.86 -14.56
C ILE A 598 0.56 -9.41 -14.62
N PRO A 599 1.02 -8.92 -15.79
CA PRO A 599 2.43 -8.53 -15.99
C PRO A 599 2.74 -7.13 -15.46
N ASP A 600 1.75 -6.23 -15.38
CA ASP A 600 1.89 -4.88 -14.83
C ASP A 600 0.75 -4.55 -13.88
N ILE A 601 1.10 -3.98 -12.73
CA ILE A 601 0.14 -3.67 -11.67
C ILE A 601 -0.58 -2.32 -11.85
N VAL A 602 -0.08 -1.42 -12.69
CA VAL A 602 -0.66 -0.08 -12.85
C VAL A 602 -1.61 -0.05 -14.05
N LEU A 603 -2.90 -0.23 -13.79
CA LEU A 603 -3.93 -0.10 -14.80
C LEU A 603 -4.34 1.36 -14.94
N LYS A 604 -3.95 1.96 -16.06
CA LYS A 604 -4.21 3.37 -16.36
C LYS A 604 -5.67 3.63 -16.69
N THR A 605 -6.18 4.81 -16.32
CA THR A 605 -7.57 5.25 -16.60
C THR A 605 -7.93 5.11 -18.08
N LYS A 606 -7.02 5.44 -19.00
CA LYS A 606 -7.21 5.28 -20.46
C LYS A 606 -7.45 3.83 -20.92
N SER A 607 -7.13 2.85 -20.09
CA SER A 607 -7.26 1.41 -20.39
C SER A 607 -8.52 0.78 -19.79
N PHE A 608 -9.34 1.51 -19.05
CA PHE A 608 -10.52 0.95 -18.36
C PHE A 608 -11.57 0.37 -19.32
N THR A 609 -11.81 1.01 -20.44
CA THR A 609 -12.73 0.53 -21.47
C THR A 609 -12.29 -0.85 -22.03
N ASP A 610 -11.00 -1.00 -22.35
CA ASP A 610 -10.46 -2.27 -22.83
C ASP A 610 -10.46 -3.34 -21.75
N TRP A 611 -10.11 -2.99 -20.50
CA TRP A 611 -10.23 -3.88 -19.35
C TRP A 611 -11.66 -4.40 -19.20
N ASN A 612 -12.64 -3.50 -19.12
CA ASN A 612 -14.05 -3.86 -18.94
C ASN A 612 -14.57 -4.74 -20.08
N ARG A 613 -14.15 -4.49 -21.32
CA ARG A 613 -14.47 -5.33 -22.47
C ARG A 613 -13.92 -6.75 -22.31
N ILE A 614 -12.63 -6.88 -21.94
CA ILE A 614 -11.98 -8.19 -21.72
C ILE A 614 -12.69 -8.96 -20.60
N ILE A 615 -12.98 -8.31 -19.48
CA ILE A 615 -13.68 -8.94 -18.34
C ILE A 615 -15.07 -9.42 -18.72
N LYS A 616 -15.81 -8.64 -19.50
CA LYS A 616 -17.14 -9.05 -20.00
C LYS A 616 -17.06 -10.26 -20.94
N GLU A 617 -16.09 -10.26 -21.86
CA GLU A 617 -15.85 -11.37 -22.78
C GLU A 617 -15.41 -12.64 -22.04
N LEU A 618 -14.56 -12.50 -21.02
CA LEU A 618 -14.14 -13.58 -20.14
C LEU A 618 -15.33 -14.18 -19.39
N GLY A 619 -16.20 -13.34 -18.81
CA GLY A 619 -17.42 -13.80 -18.15
C GLY A 619 -18.36 -14.55 -19.10
N ASN A 620 -18.43 -14.17 -20.38
CA ASN A 620 -19.17 -14.96 -21.38
C ASN A 620 -18.51 -16.31 -21.63
N GLN A 621 -17.17 -16.37 -21.73
CA GLN A 621 -16.43 -17.62 -21.92
C GLN A 621 -16.61 -18.60 -20.74
N TYR A 622 -16.72 -18.10 -19.50
CA TYR A 622 -17.01 -18.93 -18.33
C TYR A 622 -18.42 -19.55 -18.33
N ARG A 623 -19.35 -19.06 -19.16
CA ARG A 623 -20.70 -19.63 -19.33
C ARG A 623 -20.77 -20.68 -20.42
N GLU A 624 -19.70 -20.81 -21.22
CA GLU A 624 -19.61 -21.87 -22.24
C GLU A 624 -19.43 -23.23 -21.55
N GLN A 625 -20.15 -24.24 -22.03
CA GLN A 625 -20.17 -25.57 -21.44
C GLN A 625 -19.57 -26.62 -22.38
N ILE A 626 -18.91 -27.59 -21.81
CA ILE A 626 -18.53 -28.81 -22.51
C ILE A 626 -19.79 -29.67 -22.64
N ILE A 627 -20.12 -30.17 -23.85
CA ILE A 627 -21.29 -30.98 -24.10
C ILE A 627 -20.86 -32.39 -24.47
N LEU A 628 -21.35 -33.38 -23.71
CA LEU A 628 -21.22 -34.80 -24.00
C LEU A 628 -22.56 -35.33 -24.43
N GLU A 629 -22.57 -36.24 -25.41
CA GLU A 629 -23.75 -36.92 -25.92
C GLU A 629 -23.68 -38.41 -25.57
N LYS A 630 -24.81 -38.99 -25.19
CA LYS A 630 -24.94 -40.43 -24.92
C LYS A 630 -24.77 -41.21 -26.23
N LYS A 631 -23.90 -42.24 -26.22
CA LYS A 631 -23.62 -43.11 -27.37
C LYS A 631 -24.83 -43.93 -27.78
#